data_22e5254f21f0f44a0f550fb59112bc03
#
_entry.id   22e5254f21f0f44a0f550fb59112bc03
#
_cell.length_a   1.000
_cell.length_b   1.000
_cell.length_c   1.000
_cell.angle_alpha   90.00
_cell.angle_beta   90.00
_cell.angle_gamma   90.00
#
_symmetry.space_group_name_H-M   'P 1'
#
loop_
_entity.id
_entity.type
_entity.pdbx_description
1 polymer ?
#
loop_
_entity_poly.entity_id
_entity_poly.type
_entity_poly.pdbx_seq_one_letter_code
_entity_poly.pdbx_strand_id
1 'polypeptide(L)'
;MLIYYRFNNFCSFNCESEFSMSAPTGKVKKRFPDNYVETAEGFDLLKSAVIVGENAGGKSNFINSLKYLKSLFVTNSQVKSVRPYVNAASLNEEKNPVQKFELCFRAENGKVYIYELHINEYSILLEKLQVLKKRKGTPDTIFEIRRTEDGAWRTCLLYTSP
;
A
#
# COMPACT_ATOMS: atom_id res chain seq x y z
N MET A 1 -0.67 12.37 -2.72
CA MET A 1 -1.57 12.40 -1.55
C MET A 1 -2.10 10.98 -1.30
N LEU A 2 -1.99 10.46 -0.07
CA LEU A 2 -2.45 9.10 0.27
C LEU A 2 -3.98 9.04 0.26
N ILE A 3 -4.54 7.97 -0.33
CA ILE A 3 -5.98 7.67 -0.29
C ILE A 3 -6.22 6.55 0.70
N TYR A 4 -5.54 5.39 0.52
CA TYR A 4 -5.51 4.33 1.52
C TYR A 4 -4.20 3.55 1.46
N TYR A 5 -3.90 2.86 2.55
CA TYR A 5 -2.78 1.95 2.68
C TYR A 5 -3.25 0.68 3.35
N ARG A 6 -3.00 -0.46 2.71
CA ARG A 6 -3.27 -1.79 3.24
C ARG A 6 -1.98 -2.56 3.37
N PHE A 7 -1.89 -3.35 4.40
CA PHE A 7 -0.75 -4.24 4.57
C PHE A 7 -1.14 -5.46 5.42
N ASN A 8 -0.37 -6.51 5.29
CA ASN A 8 -0.59 -7.78 5.96
C ASN A 8 0.75 -8.38 6.39
N ASN A 9 0.73 -9.14 7.47
CA ASN A 9 1.86 -9.91 7.97
C ASN A 9 3.13 -9.08 8.22
N PHE A 10 2.96 -7.96 8.92
CA PHE A 10 4.06 -7.05 9.26
C PHE A 10 4.15 -6.82 10.78
N CYS A 11 5.25 -7.23 11.42
CA CYS A 11 5.46 -7.10 12.87
C CYS A 11 4.29 -7.69 13.68
N SER A 12 3.55 -6.83 14.41
CA SER A 12 2.39 -7.22 15.22
C SER A 12 1.09 -7.38 14.44
N PHE A 13 1.08 -7.11 13.14
CA PHE A 13 -0.09 -7.21 12.28
C PHE A 13 -0.08 -8.56 11.56
N ASN A 14 -0.86 -9.52 12.03
CA ASN A 14 -0.98 -10.87 11.45
C ASN A 14 -2.15 -11.02 10.48
N CYS A 15 -2.95 -9.98 10.32
CA CYS A 15 -4.07 -9.92 9.37
C CYS A 15 -3.99 -8.65 8.53
N GLU A 16 -4.82 -8.59 7.50
CA GLU A 16 -4.92 -7.38 6.68
C GLU A 16 -5.40 -6.21 7.54
N SER A 17 -4.67 -5.13 7.43
CA SER A 17 -4.95 -3.87 8.11
C SER A 17 -5.02 -2.74 7.10
N GLU A 18 -6.04 -1.90 7.22
CA GLU A 18 -6.26 -0.75 6.33
C GLU A 18 -6.19 0.56 7.11
N PHE A 19 -5.50 1.52 6.52
CA PHE A 19 -5.52 2.92 6.92
C PHE A 19 -6.04 3.76 5.76
N SER A 20 -7.13 4.49 5.95
CA SER A 20 -7.77 5.29 4.92
C SER A 20 -7.77 6.78 5.27
N MET A 21 -7.42 7.60 4.28
CA MET A 21 -7.54 9.06 4.33
C MET A 21 -8.82 9.55 3.66
N SER A 22 -9.72 8.66 3.24
CA SER A 22 -11.00 9.03 2.66
C SER A 22 -11.84 9.77 3.69
N ALA A 23 -12.42 10.89 3.28
CA ALA A 23 -13.28 11.68 4.14
C ALA A 23 -14.59 10.95 4.45
N PRO A 24 -15.08 11.01 5.68
CA PRO A 24 -16.42 10.55 6.00
C PRO A 24 -17.47 11.38 5.23
N THR A 25 -18.56 10.73 4.88
CA THR A 25 -19.70 11.40 4.22
C THR A 25 -20.63 12.05 5.22
N GLY A 26 -21.45 13.02 4.77
CA GLY A 26 -22.58 13.57 5.53
C GLY A 26 -22.26 14.77 6.41
N LYS A 27 -22.88 14.82 7.62
CA LYS A 27 -22.90 16.02 8.48
C LYS A 27 -21.51 16.42 9.01
N VAL A 28 -20.60 15.46 9.18
CA VAL A 28 -19.25 15.73 9.71
C VAL A 28 -18.45 16.57 8.72
N LYS A 29 -18.51 16.27 7.42
CA LYS A 29 -17.86 17.08 6.38
C LYS A 29 -18.35 18.51 6.37
N LYS A 30 -19.68 18.69 6.47
CA LYS A 30 -20.30 20.05 6.50
C LYS A 30 -19.86 20.89 7.70
N ARG A 31 -19.61 20.25 8.85
CA ARG A 31 -19.19 20.92 10.08
C ARG A 31 -17.73 21.39 10.06
N PHE A 32 -16.86 20.67 9.34
CA PHE A 32 -15.42 20.91 9.31
C PHE A 32 -14.87 20.91 7.86
N PRO A 33 -15.32 21.84 7.01
CA PRO A 33 -14.96 21.86 5.59
C PRO A 33 -13.44 22.01 5.36
N ASP A 34 -12.75 22.74 6.23
CA ASP A 34 -11.31 23.01 6.10
C ASP A 34 -10.42 21.79 6.36
N ASN A 35 -10.97 20.70 6.92
CA ASN A 35 -10.22 19.47 7.21
C ASN A 35 -10.07 18.55 5.99
N TYR A 36 -10.64 18.94 4.86
CA TYR A 36 -10.68 18.11 3.66
C TYR A 36 -10.02 18.78 2.47
N VAL A 37 -9.56 17.94 1.55
CA VAL A 37 -9.17 18.32 0.20
C VAL A 37 -10.17 17.71 -0.76
N GLU A 38 -10.87 18.53 -1.50
CA GLU A 38 -11.72 18.09 -2.60
C GLU A 38 -10.83 17.77 -3.81
N THR A 39 -11.06 16.64 -4.44
CA THR A 39 -10.35 16.25 -5.65
C THR A 39 -11.29 16.24 -6.85
N ALA A 40 -10.77 16.59 -8.02
CA ALA A 40 -11.55 16.62 -9.25
C ALA A 40 -12.12 15.23 -9.60
N GLU A 41 -11.48 14.16 -9.12
CA GLU A 41 -11.88 12.79 -9.30
C GLU A 41 -13.02 12.36 -8.35
N GLY A 42 -13.47 13.27 -7.48
CA GLY A 42 -14.56 13.03 -6.52
C GLY A 42 -14.15 12.22 -5.30
N PHE A 43 -12.85 12.17 -4.99
CA PHE A 43 -12.34 11.69 -3.71
C PHE A 43 -12.18 12.89 -2.77
N ASP A 44 -12.92 12.90 -1.67
CA ASP A 44 -12.67 13.85 -0.59
C ASP A 44 -11.68 13.19 0.36
N LEU A 45 -10.54 13.83 0.59
CA LEU A 45 -9.47 13.28 1.40
C LEU A 45 -9.23 14.12 2.65
N LEU A 46 -8.94 13.47 3.76
CA LEU A 46 -8.52 14.12 5.00
C LEU A 46 -7.15 14.78 4.80
N LYS A 47 -6.97 15.99 5.34
CA LYS A 47 -5.66 16.67 5.36
C LYS A 47 -4.70 16.04 6.38
N SER A 48 -5.24 15.47 7.45
CA SER A 48 -4.46 14.85 8.52
C SER A 48 -5.25 13.73 9.18
N ALA A 49 -4.53 12.81 9.81
CA ALA A 49 -5.10 11.78 10.66
C ALA A 49 -4.22 11.59 11.90
N VAL A 50 -4.84 11.21 13.01
CA VAL A 50 -4.14 10.93 14.26
C VAL A 50 -4.34 9.47 14.62
N ILE A 51 -3.24 8.77 14.90
CA ILE A 51 -3.27 7.38 15.34
C ILE A 51 -3.07 7.35 16.84
N VAL A 52 -4.09 6.90 17.55
CA VAL A 52 -4.08 6.75 19.00
C VAL A 52 -4.19 5.27 19.40
N GLY A 53 -3.73 4.94 20.57
CA GLY A 53 -3.81 3.56 21.08
C GLY A 53 -2.89 3.37 22.28
N GLU A 54 -3.06 2.25 22.98
CA GLU A 54 -2.26 1.86 24.14
C GLU A 54 -0.77 1.66 23.79
N ASN A 55 0.08 1.64 24.83
CA ASN A 55 1.46 1.24 24.68
C ASN A 55 1.51 -0.21 24.16
N ALA A 56 2.43 -0.49 23.26
CA ALA A 56 2.53 -1.74 22.51
C ALA A 56 1.35 -2.05 21.54
N GLY A 57 0.37 -1.15 21.37
CA GLY A 57 -0.77 -1.33 20.45
C GLY A 57 -0.44 -1.26 18.95
N GLY A 58 0.82 -1.40 18.55
CA GLY A 58 1.21 -1.47 17.12
C GLY A 58 1.42 -0.15 16.40
N LYS A 59 1.22 1.03 17.04
CA LYS A 59 1.39 2.35 16.39
C LYS A 59 2.73 2.53 15.69
N SER A 60 3.82 2.17 16.37
CA SER A 60 5.17 2.24 15.80
C SER A 60 5.36 1.25 14.65
N ASN A 61 4.75 0.06 14.74
CA ASN A 61 4.83 -0.94 13.67
C ASN A 61 4.07 -0.50 12.42
N PHE A 62 2.94 0.20 12.57
CA PHE A 62 2.26 0.84 11.45
C PHE A 62 3.17 1.87 10.74
N ILE A 63 3.79 2.77 11.50
CA ILE A 63 4.72 3.77 10.93
C ILE A 63 5.94 3.08 10.30
N ASN A 64 6.45 2.02 10.91
CA ASN A 64 7.56 1.25 10.38
C ASN A 64 7.22 0.54 9.07
N SER A 65 5.98 0.07 8.88
CA SER A 65 5.54 -0.52 7.62
C SER A 65 5.59 0.49 6.46
N LEU A 66 5.16 1.74 6.69
CA LEU A 66 5.28 2.82 5.70
C LEU A 66 6.74 3.21 5.44
N LYS A 67 7.58 3.29 6.48
CA LYS A 67 9.02 3.56 6.33
C LYS A 67 9.72 2.45 5.54
N TYR A 68 9.33 1.21 5.81
CA TYR A 68 9.86 0.06 5.09
C TYR A 68 9.51 0.14 3.60
N LEU A 69 8.23 0.33 3.27
CA LEU A 69 7.79 0.50 1.88
C LEU A 69 8.52 1.66 1.19
N LYS A 70 8.65 2.82 1.87
CA LYS A 70 9.41 3.96 1.36
C LYS A 70 10.87 3.60 1.09
N SER A 71 11.52 2.83 1.95
CA SER A 71 12.93 2.45 1.80
C SER A 71 13.18 1.63 0.54
N LEU A 72 12.20 0.82 0.10
CA LEU A 72 12.30 0.05 -1.14
C LEU A 72 12.35 0.93 -2.39
N PHE A 73 11.70 2.10 -2.35
CA PHE A 73 11.70 3.03 -3.48
C PHE A 73 12.89 3.98 -3.50
N VAL A 74 13.38 4.37 -2.33
CA VAL A 74 14.38 5.45 -2.22
C VAL A 74 15.80 4.91 -2.17
N THR A 75 15.97 3.74 -1.60
CA THR A 75 17.30 3.15 -1.44
C THR A 75 17.53 2.20 -2.62
N ASN A 76 18.52 2.53 -3.44
CA ASN A 76 19.07 1.65 -4.47
C ASN A 76 19.80 0.45 -3.82
N SER A 77 19.39 0.07 -2.62
CA SER A 77 19.94 -1.02 -1.84
C SER A 77 19.51 -2.33 -2.48
N GLN A 78 20.50 -3.09 -2.88
CA GLN A 78 20.32 -4.46 -3.35
C GLN A 78 19.35 -5.20 -2.41
N VAL A 79 18.41 -5.90 -2.97
CA VAL A 79 17.33 -6.70 -2.32
C VAL A 79 17.81 -7.60 -1.15
N LYS A 80 19.12 -7.77 -0.98
CA LYS A 80 19.75 -8.55 0.10
C LYS A 80 19.49 -8.02 1.52
N SER A 81 19.05 -6.79 1.70
CA SER A 81 18.77 -6.19 3.03
C SER A 81 17.29 -6.14 3.39
N VAL A 82 16.43 -6.57 2.52
CA VAL A 82 14.98 -6.57 2.72
C VAL A 82 14.58 -7.88 3.38
N ARG A 83 14.88 -8.02 4.68
CA ARG A 83 14.23 -9.05 5.47
C ARG A 83 12.82 -8.59 5.78
N PRO A 84 11.79 -9.31 5.32
CA PRO A 84 10.43 -9.03 5.74
C PRO A 84 10.34 -9.14 7.26
N TYR A 85 9.68 -8.17 7.88
CA TYR A 85 9.35 -8.25 9.29
C TYR A 85 8.25 -9.28 9.45
N VAL A 86 8.61 -10.51 9.73
CA VAL A 86 7.65 -11.59 9.91
C VAL A 86 7.00 -11.45 11.29
N ASN A 87 5.70 -11.62 11.36
CA ASN A 87 5.00 -11.74 12.63
C ASN A 87 5.42 -13.05 13.32
N ALA A 88 5.77 -12.97 14.61
CA ALA A 88 6.14 -14.14 15.39
C ALA A 88 5.05 -15.24 15.44
N ALA A 89 3.78 -14.86 15.34
CA ALA A 89 2.67 -15.81 15.28
C ALA A 89 2.62 -16.60 13.96
N SER A 90 3.05 -16.01 12.85
CA SER A 90 3.09 -16.69 11.56
C SER A 90 4.32 -17.58 11.35
N LEU A 91 5.33 -17.47 12.20
CA LEU A 91 6.52 -18.35 12.17
C LEU A 91 6.18 -19.82 12.45
N ASN A 92 5.07 -20.08 13.14
CA ASN A 92 4.66 -21.44 13.52
C ASN A 92 3.76 -22.13 12.47
N GLU A 93 3.15 -21.36 11.55
CA GLU A 93 2.13 -21.88 10.63
C GLU A 93 2.58 -21.92 9.17
N GLU A 94 3.42 -21.00 8.74
CA GLU A 94 3.92 -20.95 7.36
C GLU A 94 5.46 -20.89 7.32
N LYS A 95 6.07 -21.80 6.55
CA LYS A 95 7.54 -21.81 6.36
C LYS A 95 8.05 -20.57 5.64
N ASN A 96 7.20 -19.82 4.97
CA ASN A 96 7.59 -18.68 4.15
C ASN A 96 6.43 -17.69 3.96
N PRO A 97 6.04 -16.97 5.02
CA PRO A 97 4.87 -16.11 4.99
C PRO A 97 5.06 -14.95 4.01
N VAL A 98 4.01 -14.67 3.24
CA VAL A 98 3.96 -13.57 2.30
C VAL A 98 3.52 -12.30 3.02
N GLN A 99 4.30 -11.23 2.87
CA GLN A 99 3.90 -9.89 3.24
C GLN A 99 3.30 -9.18 2.04
N LYS A 100 2.17 -8.52 2.24
CA LYS A 100 1.46 -7.80 1.19
C LYS A 100 1.34 -6.33 1.58
N PHE A 101 1.57 -5.47 0.60
CA PHE A 101 1.42 -4.02 0.74
C PHE A 101 0.63 -3.50 -0.46
N GLU A 102 -0.37 -2.68 -0.20
CA GLU A 102 -1.13 -1.98 -1.24
C GLU A 102 -1.23 -0.50 -0.88
N LEU A 103 -0.82 0.37 -1.77
CA LEU A 103 -0.81 1.81 -1.59
C LEU A 103 -1.63 2.47 -2.70
N CYS A 104 -2.74 3.11 -2.34
CA CYS A 104 -3.51 3.95 -3.25
C CYS A 104 -3.21 5.42 -2.99
N PHE A 105 -2.78 6.13 -4.01
CA PHE A 105 -2.38 7.53 -3.87
C PHE A 105 -2.71 8.36 -5.11
N ARG A 106 -2.97 9.64 -4.88
CA ARG A 106 -3.09 10.65 -5.93
C ARG A 106 -1.74 11.31 -6.13
N ALA A 107 -1.23 11.26 -7.35
CA ALA A 107 0.01 11.91 -7.74
C ALA A 107 -0.20 13.40 -8.08
N GLU A 108 0.88 14.13 -8.33
CA GLU A 108 0.84 15.57 -8.67
C GLU A 108 0.14 15.83 -10.01
N ASN A 109 0.21 14.89 -10.93
CA ASN A 109 -0.50 14.95 -12.22
C ASN A 109 -2.02 14.74 -12.12
N GLY A 110 -2.56 14.62 -10.91
CA GLY A 110 -3.98 14.42 -10.63
C GLY A 110 -4.44 12.97 -10.74
N LYS A 111 -3.69 12.08 -11.36
CA LYS A 111 -4.08 10.68 -11.53
C LYS A 111 -3.97 9.90 -10.22
N VAL A 112 -4.85 8.93 -10.05
CA VAL A 112 -4.84 8.01 -8.92
C VAL A 112 -4.17 6.71 -9.33
N TYR A 113 -3.22 6.27 -8.52
CA TYR A 113 -2.45 5.05 -8.73
C TYR A 113 -2.70 4.07 -7.60
N ILE A 114 -2.66 2.79 -7.93
CA ILE A 114 -2.64 1.68 -6.97
C ILE A 114 -1.35 0.92 -7.21
N TYR A 115 -0.52 0.86 -6.18
CA TYR A 115 0.71 0.08 -6.16
C TYR A 115 0.54 -1.10 -5.22
N GLU A 116 0.85 -2.29 -5.71
CA GLU A 116 0.75 -3.55 -4.97
C GLU A 116 2.11 -4.25 -4.98
N LEU A 117 2.55 -4.71 -3.80
CA LEU A 117 3.80 -5.41 -3.60
C LEU A 117 3.57 -6.63 -2.70
N HIS A 118 3.94 -7.81 -3.19
CA HIS A 118 4.00 -9.03 -2.39
C HIS A 118 5.45 -9.51 -2.30
N ILE A 119 5.89 -9.76 -1.09
CA ILE A 119 7.27 -10.21 -0.82
C ILE A 119 7.27 -11.37 0.17
N ASN A 120 8.29 -12.18 0.08
CA ASN A 120 8.64 -13.15 1.10
C ASN A 120 10.10 -12.95 1.55
N GLU A 121 10.62 -13.82 2.40
CA GLU A 121 11.99 -13.72 2.93
C GLU A 121 13.07 -13.69 1.83
N TYR A 122 12.79 -14.27 0.66
CA TYR A 122 13.80 -14.49 -0.38
C TYR A 122 13.60 -13.61 -1.61
N SER A 123 12.39 -13.13 -1.87
CA SER A 123 12.11 -12.49 -3.15
C SER A 123 10.84 -11.63 -3.14
N ILE A 124 10.77 -10.76 -4.16
CA ILE A 124 9.51 -10.14 -4.59
C ILE A 124 8.72 -11.21 -5.34
N LEU A 125 7.45 -11.39 -4.98
CA LEU A 125 6.54 -12.35 -5.63
C LEU A 125 5.62 -11.67 -6.63
N LEU A 126 5.22 -10.44 -6.32
CA LEU A 126 4.39 -9.59 -7.17
C LEU A 126 4.80 -8.13 -6.97
N GLU A 127 4.96 -7.42 -8.05
CA GLU A 127 5.02 -5.97 -8.08
C GLU A 127 4.11 -5.47 -9.19
N LYS A 128 3.18 -4.56 -8.86
CA LYS A 128 2.17 -4.10 -9.80
C LYS A 128 1.87 -2.63 -9.59
N LEU A 129 1.77 -1.90 -10.68
CA LEU A 129 1.29 -0.52 -10.69
C LEU A 129 0.09 -0.40 -11.63
N GLN A 130 -0.96 0.21 -11.12
CA GLN A 130 -2.18 0.46 -11.86
C GLN A 130 -2.54 1.95 -11.81
N VAL A 131 -3.28 2.42 -12.79
CA VAL A 131 -3.87 3.74 -12.81
C VAL A 131 -5.39 3.65 -12.84
N LEU A 132 -6.04 4.41 -11.98
CA LEU A 132 -7.50 4.49 -11.93
C LEU A 132 -7.97 5.61 -12.86
N LYS A 133 -8.66 5.26 -13.95
CA LYS A 133 -9.17 6.26 -14.92
C LYS A 133 -10.39 7.02 -14.39
N LYS A 134 -11.24 6.36 -13.59
CA LYS A 134 -12.44 6.93 -12.97
C LYS A 134 -12.66 6.29 -11.60
N ARG A 135 -13.31 7.02 -10.69
CA ARG A 135 -13.57 6.55 -9.31
C ARG A 135 -14.18 5.15 -9.21
N LYS A 136 -14.99 4.73 -10.19
CA LYS A 136 -15.67 3.43 -10.22
C LYS A 136 -15.25 2.56 -11.41
N GLY A 137 -14.19 2.95 -12.11
CA GLY A 137 -13.67 2.19 -13.25
C GLY A 137 -12.75 1.07 -12.82
N THR A 138 -12.59 0.06 -13.67
CA THR A 138 -11.54 -0.95 -13.53
C THR A 138 -10.19 -0.26 -13.71
N PRO A 139 -9.21 -0.44 -12.80
CA PRO A 139 -7.88 0.10 -12.96
C PRO A 139 -7.18 -0.50 -14.18
N ASP A 140 -6.46 0.34 -14.92
CA ASP A 140 -5.58 -0.14 -15.98
C ASP A 140 -4.22 -0.47 -15.39
N THR A 141 -3.70 -1.62 -15.74
CA THR A 141 -2.36 -2.03 -15.32
C THR A 141 -1.32 -1.31 -16.17
N ILE A 142 -0.41 -0.59 -15.51
CA ILE A 142 0.75 0.04 -16.14
C ILE A 142 1.85 -1.00 -16.31
N PHE A 143 2.19 -1.68 -15.22
CA PHE A 143 3.06 -2.86 -15.25
C PHE A 143 2.64 -3.87 -14.19
N GLU A 144 2.95 -5.13 -14.45
CA GLU A 144 2.89 -6.22 -13.48
C GLU A 144 4.11 -7.11 -13.69
N ILE A 145 4.83 -7.37 -12.60
CA ILE A 145 5.94 -8.30 -12.54
C ILE A 145 5.54 -9.35 -11.51
N ARG A 146 5.46 -10.60 -11.94
CA ARG A 146 5.07 -11.72 -11.08
C ARG A 146 6.09 -12.83 -11.18
N ARG A 147 6.45 -13.39 -10.04
CA ARG A 147 7.23 -14.62 -9.98
C ARG A 147 6.31 -15.82 -10.12
N THR A 148 6.63 -16.71 -11.04
CA THR A 148 5.89 -17.96 -11.25
C THR A 148 6.38 -19.06 -10.29
N GLU A 149 5.61 -20.14 -10.14
CA GLU A 149 5.95 -21.25 -9.22
C GLU A 149 7.28 -21.93 -9.55
N ASP A 150 7.67 -21.95 -10.82
CA ASP A 150 8.96 -22.42 -11.31
C ASP A 150 10.12 -21.43 -11.07
N GLY A 151 9.82 -20.30 -10.42
CA GLY A 151 10.81 -19.28 -10.08
C GLY A 151 11.15 -18.30 -11.20
N ALA A 152 10.55 -18.44 -12.38
CA ALA A 152 10.72 -17.50 -13.48
C ALA A 152 9.97 -16.18 -13.22
N TRP A 153 10.39 -15.12 -13.92
CA TRP A 153 9.70 -13.83 -13.90
C TRP A 153 8.79 -13.70 -15.10
N ARG A 154 7.52 -13.33 -14.86
CA ARG A 154 6.61 -12.85 -15.91
C ARG A 154 6.44 -11.35 -15.75
N THR A 155 6.71 -10.62 -16.84
CA THR A 155 6.50 -9.18 -16.91
C THR A 155 5.39 -8.90 -17.90
N CYS A 156 4.39 -8.14 -17.48
CA CYS A 156 3.35 -7.60 -18.33
C CYS A 156 3.42 -6.07 -18.29
N LEU A 157 3.79 -5.46 -19.42
CA LEU A 157 3.72 -4.01 -19.64
C LEU A 157 2.50 -3.77 -20.50
N LEU A 158 1.41 -3.28 -19.93
CA LEU A 158 0.14 -3.12 -20.66
C LEU A 158 -0.12 -1.68 -21.09
N TYR A 159 0.65 -0.71 -20.61
CA TYR A 159 0.46 0.69 -20.94
C TYR A 159 1.54 1.16 -21.90
N THR A 160 1.29 1.01 -23.21
CA THR A 160 1.92 1.82 -24.23
C THR A 160 1.02 3.03 -24.45
N SER A 161 1.35 4.14 -23.83
CA SER A 161 0.69 5.42 -24.11
C SER A 161 1.02 5.87 -25.53
N PRO A 162 0.08 6.37 -26.33
CA PRO A 162 0.41 7.24 -27.42
C PRO A 162 0.90 8.59 -26.90
#